data_c9cbff4cdbdf07820ddb29e2c575c7ca
#
_entry.id   c9cbff4cdbdf07820ddb29e2c575c7ca
#
_cell.length_a   1.000
_cell.length_b   1.000
_cell.length_c   1.000
_cell.angle_alpha   90.00
_cell.angle_beta   90.00
_cell.angle_gamma   90.00
#
_symmetry.space_group_name_H-M   'P 1'
#
loop_
_entity.id
_entity.type
_entity.pdbx_description
1 polymer ?
#
loop_
_entity_poly.entity_id
_entity_poly.type
_entity_poly.pdbx_seq_one_letter_code
_entity_poly.pdbx_strand_id
1 'polypeptide(L)'
;VQCLKSIKIGKECSIAWNCTIIDSDLHGIFINNILSNPNSEIIIEDKVWVCSNTTITKGAYIEKNCIVGANSVVVKNKLKSNRIYSGSPIKEIKEFERWGQLN
;
A
#
# COMPACT_ATOMS: atom_id res chain seq x y z
N VAL A 1 -6.87 6.72 6.44
CA VAL A 1 -6.51 5.41 6.99
C VAL A 1 -7.65 4.87 7.82
N GLN A 2 -8.09 3.67 7.54
CA GLN A 2 -9.11 3.01 8.35
C GLN A 2 -8.65 1.60 8.68
N CYS A 3 -8.53 1.31 9.96
CA CYS A 3 -7.96 0.06 10.45
C CYS A 3 -9.00 -0.75 11.23
N LEU A 4 -9.31 -1.95 10.75
CA LEU A 4 -10.21 -2.89 11.42
C LEU A 4 -9.49 -4.15 11.89
N LYS A 5 -8.31 -4.42 11.39
CA LYS A 5 -7.47 -5.54 11.83
C LYS A 5 -6.09 -5.06 12.23
N SER A 6 -5.26 -4.67 11.25
CA SER A 6 -3.89 -4.21 11.53
C SER A 6 -3.33 -3.46 10.33
N ILE A 7 -2.86 -2.25 10.56
CA ILE A 7 -2.11 -1.48 9.57
C ILE A 7 -0.83 -1.04 10.27
N LYS A 8 0.32 -1.50 9.73
CA LYS A 8 1.63 -1.12 10.26
C LYS A 8 2.34 -0.22 9.27
N ILE A 9 2.72 0.96 9.71
CA ILE A 9 3.44 1.93 8.90
C ILE A 9 4.75 2.23 9.60
N GLY A 10 5.86 2.01 8.91
CA GLY A 10 7.18 2.19 9.46
C GLY A 10 7.60 3.64 9.61
N LYS A 11 8.89 3.82 9.87
CA LYS A 11 9.49 5.13 10.15
C LYS A 11 9.79 5.89 8.87
N GLU A 12 9.73 7.22 8.95
CA GLU A 12 10.13 8.13 7.88
C GLU A 12 9.37 7.92 6.57
N CYS A 13 8.14 7.43 6.66
CA CYS A 13 7.28 7.32 5.50
C CYS A 13 6.65 8.68 5.18
N SER A 14 6.40 8.91 3.89
CA SER A 14 5.67 10.08 3.42
C SER A 14 4.44 9.60 2.69
N ILE A 15 3.27 9.94 3.21
CA ILE A 15 2.00 9.58 2.59
C ILE A 15 1.31 10.89 2.22
N ALA A 16 1.18 11.12 0.92
CA ALA A 16 0.58 12.34 0.41
C ALA A 16 -0.93 12.36 0.66
N TRP A 17 -1.57 13.45 0.29
CA TRP A 17 -3.01 13.63 0.54
C TRP A 17 -3.86 12.75 -0.37
N ASN A 18 -5.12 12.57 0.05
CA ASN A 18 -6.11 11.77 -0.65
C ASN A 18 -5.73 10.31 -0.85
N CYS A 19 -4.87 9.78 0.01
CA CYS A 19 -4.58 8.35 0.00
C CYS A 19 -5.62 7.61 0.85
N THR A 20 -6.04 6.45 0.36
CA THR A 20 -6.93 5.55 1.08
C THR A 20 -6.14 4.31 1.47
N ILE A 21 -6.05 4.05 2.76
CA ILE A 21 -5.38 2.85 3.28
C ILE A 21 -6.40 2.15 4.17
N ILE A 22 -6.85 0.97 3.76
CA ILE A 22 -7.91 0.25 4.47
C ILE A 22 -7.65 -1.25 4.41
N ASP A 23 -7.72 -1.90 5.56
CA ASP A 23 -7.44 -3.34 5.70
C ASP A 23 -8.70 -4.21 5.67
N SER A 24 -9.79 -3.67 5.17
CA SER A 24 -11.08 -4.35 5.15
C SER A 24 -11.91 -3.87 3.96
N ASP A 25 -12.75 -4.75 3.44
CA ASP A 25 -13.76 -4.36 2.45
C ASP A 25 -15.02 -3.81 3.12
N LEU A 26 -15.07 -3.75 4.45
CA LEU A 26 -16.16 -3.25 5.29
C LEU A 26 -17.40 -4.14 5.28
N HIS A 27 -17.62 -4.90 4.23
CA HIS A 27 -18.77 -5.81 4.09
C HIS A 27 -18.28 -7.20 3.70
N GLY A 28 -18.91 -8.22 4.24
CA GLY A 28 -18.56 -9.61 3.95
C GLY A 28 -19.16 -10.09 2.63
N ILE A 29 -18.38 -10.88 1.92
CA ILE A 29 -18.83 -11.63 0.75
C ILE A 29 -18.83 -13.09 1.14
N PHE A 30 -19.98 -13.73 1.07
CA PHE A 30 -20.15 -15.11 1.50
C PHE A 30 -20.38 -16.03 0.29
N ILE A 31 -19.61 -17.08 0.23
CA ILE A 31 -19.75 -18.13 -0.78
C ILE A 31 -19.97 -19.44 -0.04
N ASN A 32 -21.10 -20.10 -0.29
CA ASN A 32 -21.52 -21.28 0.47
C ASN A 32 -21.52 -21.03 1.99
N ASN A 33 -22.01 -19.85 2.39
CA ASN A 33 -22.06 -19.41 3.78
C ASN A 33 -20.67 -19.26 4.45
N ILE A 34 -19.61 -19.20 3.67
CA ILE A 34 -18.26 -19.01 4.17
C ILE A 34 -17.77 -17.62 3.75
N LEU A 35 -17.26 -16.86 4.70
CA LEU A 35 -16.68 -15.53 4.42
C LEU A 35 -15.48 -15.69 3.49
N SER A 36 -15.57 -15.08 2.31
CA SER A 36 -14.53 -15.19 1.28
C SER A 36 -13.55 -14.00 1.26
N ASN A 37 -13.89 -12.92 1.94
CA ASN A 37 -13.07 -11.70 1.91
C ASN A 37 -12.74 -11.17 3.32
N PRO A 38 -12.10 -11.97 4.17
CA PRO A 38 -11.77 -11.52 5.53
C PRO A 38 -10.83 -10.32 5.50
N ASN A 39 -10.80 -9.56 6.59
CA ASN A 39 -9.83 -8.50 6.78
C ASN A 39 -8.42 -9.08 6.70
N SER A 40 -7.48 -8.29 6.20
CA SER A 40 -6.10 -8.74 6.07
C SER A 40 -5.16 -7.58 6.35
N GLU A 41 -4.09 -7.86 7.09
CA GLU A 41 -3.12 -6.86 7.52
C GLU A 41 -2.47 -6.14 6.34
N ILE A 42 -2.17 -4.86 6.54
CA ILE A 42 -1.36 -4.05 5.62
C ILE A 42 -0.05 -3.75 6.33
N ILE A 43 1.07 -3.95 5.64
CA ILE A 43 2.39 -3.63 6.15
C ILE A 43 3.08 -2.68 5.18
N ILE A 44 3.48 -1.53 5.69
CA ILE A 44 4.28 -0.55 4.97
C ILE A 44 5.56 -0.36 5.78
N GLU A 45 6.69 -0.79 5.23
CA GLU A 45 7.97 -0.72 5.94
C GLU A 45 8.52 0.71 5.93
N ASP A 46 9.76 0.86 6.39
CA ASP A 46 10.38 2.17 6.56
C ASP A 46 10.66 2.88 5.23
N LYS A 47 10.64 4.20 5.27
CA LYS A 47 11.08 5.01 4.13
C LYS A 47 10.29 4.74 2.86
N VAL A 48 9.00 4.58 2.96
CA VAL A 48 8.09 4.41 1.82
C VAL A 48 7.42 5.75 1.52
N TRP A 49 7.43 6.14 0.26
CA TRP A 49 6.75 7.32 -0.22
C TRP A 49 5.54 6.92 -1.05
N VAL A 50 4.36 7.24 -0.55
CA VAL A 50 3.10 7.00 -1.25
C VAL A 50 2.61 8.34 -1.79
N CYS A 51 2.55 8.46 -3.11
CA CYS A 51 2.11 9.68 -3.76
C CYS A 51 0.59 9.84 -3.65
N SER A 52 0.09 11.02 -3.99
CA SER A 52 -1.31 11.38 -3.77
C SER A 52 -2.30 10.50 -4.55
N ASN A 53 -3.51 10.41 -4.03
CA ASN A 53 -4.63 9.71 -4.66
C ASN A 53 -4.36 8.20 -4.86
N THR A 54 -3.53 7.62 -4.01
CA THR A 54 -3.20 6.19 -4.07
C THR A 54 -4.11 5.43 -3.11
N THR A 55 -4.54 4.25 -3.53
CA THR A 55 -5.36 3.36 -2.73
C THR A 55 -4.54 2.12 -2.39
N ILE A 56 -4.44 1.83 -1.09
CA ILE A 56 -3.76 0.64 -0.57
C ILE A 56 -4.79 -0.18 0.18
N THR A 57 -5.02 -1.40 -0.29
CA THR A 57 -6.07 -2.26 0.27
C THR A 57 -5.46 -3.43 1.03
N LYS A 58 -6.32 -4.18 1.70
CA LYS A 58 -5.94 -5.28 2.58
C LYS A 58 -4.97 -6.26 1.91
N GLY A 59 -4.04 -6.76 2.69
CA GLY A 59 -3.06 -7.73 2.23
C GLY A 59 -1.86 -7.14 1.53
N ALA A 60 -1.80 -5.83 1.34
CA ALA A 60 -0.64 -5.19 0.72
C ALA A 60 0.58 -5.25 1.65
N TYR A 61 1.73 -5.49 1.07
CA TYR A 61 3.01 -5.48 1.78
C TYR A 61 4.00 -4.66 0.96
N ILE A 62 4.40 -3.51 1.49
CA ILE A 62 5.32 -2.61 0.80
C ILE A 62 6.64 -2.60 1.56
N GLU A 63 7.69 -3.15 0.94
CA GLU A 63 9.01 -3.20 1.55
C GLU A 63 9.65 -1.81 1.59
N LYS A 64 10.68 -1.69 2.40
CA LYS A 64 11.36 -0.42 2.67
C LYS A 64 11.86 0.27 1.40
N ASN A 65 11.92 1.59 1.47
CA ASN A 65 12.47 2.43 0.41
C ASN A 65 11.79 2.20 -0.95
N CYS A 66 10.47 2.13 -0.93
CA CYS A 66 9.66 2.08 -2.15
C CYS A 66 9.03 3.44 -2.42
N ILE A 67 8.72 3.69 -3.68
CA ILE A 67 7.88 4.81 -4.08
C ILE A 67 6.68 4.24 -4.81
N VAL A 68 5.47 4.63 -4.38
CA VAL A 68 4.24 4.29 -5.06
C VAL A 68 3.72 5.54 -5.75
N GLY A 69 3.71 5.54 -7.07
CA GLY A 69 3.31 6.70 -7.88
C GLY A 69 1.85 7.09 -7.67
N ALA A 70 1.53 8.33 -8.03
CA ALA A 70 0.18 8.87 -7.84
C ALA A 70 -0.87 8.05 -8.60
N ASN A 71 -2.09 8.04 -8.07
CA ASN A 71 -3.25 7.37 -8.69
C ASN A 71 -3.04 5.86 -8.86
N SER A 72 -2.22 5.25 -8.03
CA SER A 72 -1.97 3.81 -8.07
C SER A 72 -2.92 3.06 -7.15
N VAL A 73 -3.07 1.75 -7.40
CA VAL A 73 -3.86 0.87 -6.55
C VAL A 73 -3.03 -0.35 -6.20
N VAL A 74 -2.80 -0.55 -4.91
CA VAL A 74 -2.03 -1.69 -4.38
C VAL A 74 -3.01 -2.67 -3.75
N VAL A 75 -3.14 -3.86 -4.35
CA VAL A 75 -4.09 -4.89 -3.92
C VAL A 75 -3.34 -6.20 -3.67
N LYS A 76 -3.15 -6.57 -2.41
CA LYS A 76 -2.47 -7.82 -2.02
C LYS A 76 -1.09 -7.99 -2.67
N ASN A 77 -0.51 -6.93 -3.17
CA ASN A 77 0.80 -6.98 -3.82
C ASN A 77 1.90 -6.89 -2.78
N LYS A 78 2.98 -7.63 -3.02
CA LYS A 78 4.23 -7.42 -2.28
C LYS A 78 5.15 -6.59 -3.16
N LEU A 79 5.41 -5.36 -2.75
CA LEU A 79 6.30 -4.46 -3.47
C LEU A 79 7.70 -4.58 -2.89
N LYS A 80 8.67 -4.90 -3.74
CA LYS A 80 10.05 -5.14 -3.33
C LYS A 80 10.78 -3.83 -3.08
N SER A 81 11.68 -3.84 -2.11
CA SER A 81 12.45 -2.66 -1.69
C SER A 81 13.23 -2.01 -2.84
N ASN A 82 13.49 -0.72 -2.69
CA ASN A 82 14.34 0.08 -3.59
C ASN A 82 13.77 0.19 -5.01
N ARG A 83 12.46 0.22 -5.14
CA ARG A 83 11.80 0.27 -6.45
C ARG A 83 10.67 1.26 -6.47
N ILE A 84 10.42 1.80 -7.65
CA ILE A 84 9.28 2.66 -7.93
C ILE A 84 8.21 1.81 -8.60
N TYR A 85 6.99 1.88 -8.08
CA TYR A 85 5.83 1.18 -8.62
C TYR A 85 4.75 2.20 -8.99
N SER A 86 3.95 1.89 -9.98
CA SER A 86 2.85 2.77 -10.40
C SER A 86 1.78 2.00 -11.15
N GLY A 87 0.58 2.52 -11.12
CA GLY A 87 -0.52 2.07 -11.97
C GLY A 87 -1.58 1.24 -11.27
N SER A 88 -2.57 0.86 -12.06
CA SER A 88 -3.65 -0.05 -11.69
C SER A 88 -3.95 -0.94 -12.90
N PRO A 89 -3.51 -2.20 -12.89
CA PRO A 89 -2.76 -2.87 -11.81
C PRO A 89 -1.36 -2.28 -11.59
N ILE A 90 -0.88 -2.40 -10.37
CA ILE A 90 0.43 -1.86 -9.98
C ILE A 90 1.55 -2.60 -10.72
N LYS A 91 2.53 -1.85 -11.20
CA LYS A 91 3.67 -2.42 -11.91
C LYS A 91 4.95 -1.74 -11.48
N GLU A 92 6.04 -2.50 -11.49
CA GLU A 92 7.37 -1.97 -11.23
C GLU A 92 7.81 -1.08 -12.39
N ILE A 93 8.30 0.12 -12.07
CA ILE A 93 8.81 1.07 -13.08
C ILE A 93 10.32 0.92 -13.19
N LYS A 94 11.04 1.06 -12.07
CA LYS A 94 12.50 0.93 -12.04
C LYS A 94 13.02 0.86 -10.62
N GLU A 95 14.28 0.46 -10.49
CA GLU A 95 15.01 0.56 -9.23
C GLU A 95 15.52 1.99 -9.03
N PHE A 96 15.74 2.38 -7.79
CA PHE A 96 16.32 3.66 -7.44
C PHE A 96 17.09 3.54 -6.12
N GLU A 97 17.91 4.53 -5.81
CA GLU A 97 18.75 4.49 -4.62
C GLU A 97 18.01 5.01 -3.38
N ARG A 98 17.53 6.23 -3.42
CA ARG A 98 16.85 6.85 -2.29
C ARG A 98 16.02 8.05 -2.74
N TRP A 99 15.04 8.38 -1.92
CA TRP A 99 14.25 9.60 -2.07
C TRP A 99 14.44 10.45 -0.81
N GLY A 100 14.17 11.74 -0.93
CA GLY A 100 14.29 12.67 0.19
C GLY A 100 13.92 14.07 -0.25
N GLN A 101 14.21 15.03 0.61
CA GLN A 101 13.95 16.42 0.29
C GLN A 101 14.84 16.89 -0.86
N LEU A 102 14.32 17.82 -1.65
CA LEU A 102 15.04 18.36 -2.81
C LEU A 102 16.25 19.23 -2.42
N ASN A 103 16.27 19.73 -1.19
CA ASN A 103 17.39 20.56 -0.71
C ASN A 103 17.75 20.27 0.72
#